data_f250b3263bb051088c9e6b8fd1746940
#
_entry.id   f250b3263bb051088c9e6b8fd1746940
#
_cell.length_a   1.000
_cell.length_b   1.000
_cell.length_c   1.000
_cell.angle_alpha   90.00
_cell.angle_beta   90.00
_cell.angle_gamma   90.00
#
_symmetry.space_group_name_H-M   'P 1'
#
loop_
_entity.id
_entity.type
_entity.pdbx_description
1 polymer ?
#
loop_
_entity_poly.entity_id
_entity_poly.type
_entity_poly.pdbx_seq_one_letter_code
_entity_poly.pdbx_strand_id
1 'polypeptide(L)'
;MSLPDELRALYTKQKYGLVGSHSAVKTCHWQSRSLNTRGEENCYKHRFYGIPTHRCMQMTPSMGHCTQSCLFCWRATPETLGVGWEQTQPITSPEDPDSIIDGCIEAHRKQMSGFGGNPNVDREMWKEARDPVHAAISLEGEPTLYPRIGELVEGYKSRGFQSVFIVTNGTTPEVLSELSSEPSQLYISLCAPDREIYERTCRPMIPNAWEKVLETLELLNSFSCPTVLRHTLVPKLNMHNAEGYGKLAEHSNATYIEPKAAMSVGGARARFSYKEMAWFHEIQGFAAEIAEASSYSVIDEHEPSNIVLLSRLDKPIKLY
;
A
#
# COMPACT_ATOMS: atom_id res chain seq x y z
N MET A 1 -20.79 -1.30 -12.01
CA MET A 1 -21.54 -0.13 -11.46
C MET A 1 -20.60 1.05 -11.39
N SER A 2 -21.04 2.25 -11.75
CA SER A 2 -20.23 3.47 -11.60
C SER A 2 -20.13 3.86 -10.11
N LEU A 3 -18.99 4.40 -9.71
CA LEU A 3 -18.84 4.98 -8.37
C LEU A 3 -19.76 6.20 -8.19
N PRO A 4 -20.28 6.46 -6.96
CA PRO A 4 -21.12 7.62 -6.69
C PRO A 4 -20.44 8.93 -7.07
N ASP A 5 -21.22 9.90 -7.55
CA ASP A 5 -20.70 11.22 -7.91
C ASP A 5 -20.12 11.95 -6.70
N GLU A 6 -20.70 11.75 -5.52
CA GLU A 6 -20.21 12.29 -4.25
C GLU A 6 -18.79 11.78 -3.91
N LEU A 7 -18.53 10.51 -4.18
CA LEU A 7 -17.19 9.92 -3.97
C LEU A 7 -16.18 10.51 -4.96
N ARG A 8 -16.57 10.62 -6.24
CA ARG A 8 -15.72 11.23 -7.27
C ARG A 8 -15.43 12.70 -6.98
N ALA A 9 -16.43 13.46 -6.52
CA ALA A 9 -16.29 14.86 -6.10
C ALA A 9 -15.36 14.99 -4.90
N LEU A 10 -15.50 14.12 -3.89
CA LEU A 10 -14.62 14.09 -2.72
C LEU A 10 -13.16 13.84 -3.14
N TYR A 11 -12.91 12.83 -3.95
CA TYR A 11 -11.56 12.49 -4.40
C TYR A 11 -10.93 13.59 -5.27
N THR A 12 -11.70 14.23 -6.13
CA THR A 12 -11.26 15.42 -6.87
C THR A 12 -10.84 16.54 -5.91
N LYS A 13 -11.66 16.83 -4.88
CA LYS A 13 -11.32 17.81 -3.82
C LYS A 13 -10.05 17.41 -3.05
N GLN A 14 -9.83 16.12 -2.85
CA GLN A 14 -8.64 15.57 -2.21
C GLN A 14 -7.41 15.48 -3.14
N LYS A 15 -7.49 16.02 -4.35
CA LYS A 15 -6.41 16.05 -5.35
C LYS A 15 -6.04 14.69 -5.92
N TYR A 16 -6.98 13.76 -5.99
CA TYR A 16 -6.79 12.55 -6.80
C TYR A 16 -6.88 12.92 -8.29
N GLY A 17 -5.99 12.39 -9.09
CA GLY A 17 -6.11 12.38 -10.56
C GLY A 17 -6.92 11.16 -10.95
N LEU A 18 -8.21 11.36 -11.23
CA LEU A 18 -9.11 10.27 -11.63
C LEU A 18 -8.78 9.81 -13.05
N VAL A 19 -8.74 8.49 -13.25
CA VAL A 19 -8.46 7.85 -14.53
C VAL A 19 -9.58 6.86 -14.81
N GLY A 20 -10.27 7.06 -15.90
CA GLY A 20 -11.44 6.25 -16.25
C GLY A 20 -12.51 6.22 -15.16
N SER A 21 -13.11 5.07 -14.97
CA SER A 21 -14.24 4.87 -14.04
C SER A 21 -13.82 4.39 -12.65
N HIS A 22 -12.69 3.69 -12.53
CA HIS A 22 -12.31 3.00 -11.30
C HIS A 22 -10.82 3.14 -10.91
N SER A 23 -10.03 3.92 -11.65
CA SER A 23 -8.61 4.11 -11.39
C SER A 23 -8.28 5.53 -10.97
N ALA A 24 -7.18 5.70 -10.23
CA ALA A 24 -6.72 7.02 -9.81
C ALA A 24 -5.22 7.03 -9.48
N VAL A 25 -4.62 8.22 -9.56
CA VAL A 25 -3.28 8.52 -9.02
C VAL A 25 -3.37 9.63 -8.00
N LYS A 26 -2.41 9.68 -7.10
CA LYS A 26 -2.26 10.79 -6.15
C LYS A 26 -0.79 10.96 -5.78
N THR A 27 -0.31 12.20 -5.82
CA THR A 27 1.00 12.54 -5.26
C THR A 27 1.04 12.13 -3.79
N CYS A 28 1.94 11.22 -3.42
CA CYS A 28 2.08 10.81 -2.04
C CYS A 28 2.79 11.89 -1.20
N HIS A 29 2.60 11.82 0.12
CA HIS A 29 3.24 12.75 1.05
C HIS A 29 4.76 12.80 0.87
N TRP A 30 5.41 11.63 0.80
CA TRP A 30 6.87 11.53 0.68
C TRP A 30 7.41 12.04 -0.64
N GLN A 31 6.69 11.84 -1.76
CA GLN A 31 7.07 12.42 -3.04
C GLN A 31 7.08 13.95 -2.98
N SER A 32 6.02 14.52 -2.38
CA SER A 32 5.94 15.96 -2.15
C SER A 32 7.05 16.47 -1.24
N ARG A 33 7.36 15.75 -0.15
CA ARG A 33 8.45 16.11 0.78
C ARG A 33 9.79 16.06 0.06
N SER A 34 10.11 14.98 -0.63
CA SER A 34 11.36 14.81 -1.36
C SER A 34 11.60 15.94 -2.37
N LEU A 35 10.57 16.32 -3.14
CA LEU A 35 10.67 17.44 -4.07
C LEU A 35 10.91 18.77 -3.36
N ASN A 36 10.18 19.08 -2.29
CA ASN A 36 10.28 20.34 -1.57
C ASN A 36 11.55 20.48 -0.73
N THR A 37 12.24 19.38 -0.42
CA THR A 37 13.49 19.35 0.36
C THR A 37 14.70 18.96 -0.50
N ARG A 38 14.58 19.00 -1.83
CA ARG A 38 15.66 18.66 -2.77
C ARG A 38 16.28 17.28 -2.49
N GLY A 39 15.43 16.30 -2.11
CA GLY A 39 15.86 14.93 -1.84
C GLY A 39 16.41 14.67 -0.43
N GLU A 40 16.39 15.65 0.47
CA GLU A 40 16.86 15.44 1.85
C GLU A 40 15.89 14.52 2.63
N GLU A 41 14.57 14.70 2.43
CA GLU A 41 13.54 13.87 3.06
C GLU A 41 12.94 12.88 2.07
N ASN A 42 13.09 11.60 2.37
CA ASN A 42 12.67 10.52 1.49
C ASN A 42 11.74 9.52 2.20
N CYS A 43 11.04 8.72 1.41
CA CYS A 43 10.25 7.59 1.86
C CYS A 43 11.15 6.48 2.42
N TYR A 44 10.64 5.67 3.36
CA TYR A 44 11.32 4.47 3.85
C TYR A 44 11.76 3.52 2.70
N LYS A 45 11.01 3.45 1.59
CA LYS A 45 11.40 2.66 0.41
C LYS A 45 12.70 3.13 -0.24
N HIS A 46 13.05 4.41 -0.12
CA HIS A 46 14.35 4.92 -0.54
C HIS A 46 15.46 4.31 0.32
N ARG A 47 15.30 4.39 1.65
CA ARG A 47 16.27 3.84 2.59
C ARG A 47 16.41 2.33 2.46
N PHE A 48 15.29 1.60 2.49
CA PHE A 48 15.31 0.14 2.49
C PHE A 48 15.67 -0.44 1.12
N TYR A 49 15.00 0.02 0.08
CA TYR A 49 15.01 -0.63 -1.24
C TYR A 49 15.68 0.18 -2.36
N GLY A 50 16.19 1.38 -2.06
CA GLY A 50 16.89 2.23 -3.03
C GLY A 50 15.96 3.07 -3.91
N ILE A 51 14.64 3.06 -3.73
CA ILE A 51 13.67 3.70 -4.63
C ILE A 51 13.77 5.22 -4.59
N PRO A 52 14.10 5.93 -5.69
CA PRO A 52 14.08 7.38 -5.76
C PRO A 52 12.65 7.90 -5.50
N THR A 53 12.45 8.51 -4.33
CA THR A 53 11.10 8.89 -3.84
C THR A 53 10.36 9.81 -4.81
N HIS A 54 11.05 10.76 -5.44
CA HIS A 54 10.46 11.70 -6.38
C HIS A 54 9.99 11.06 -7.70
N ARG A 55 10.50 9.87 -8.07
CA ARG A 55 10.14 9.13 -9.29
C ARG A 55 9.11 8.03 -9.07
N CYS A 56 8.49 7.96 -7.88
CA CYS A 56 7.50 6.96 -7.54
C CYS A 56 6.08 7.49 -7.76
N MET A 57 5.31 6.83 -8.63
CA MET A 57 3.90 7.10 -8.86
C MET A 57 3.03 6.18 -8.00
N GLN A 58 2.18 6.75 -7.15
CA GLN A 58 1.21 6.00 -6.36
C GLN A 58 -0.14 5.98 -7.06
N MET A 59 -0.68 4.80 -7.31
CA MET A 59 -1.94 4.62 -8.03
C MET A 59 -2.82 3.53 -7.43
N THR A 60 -4.07 3.46 -7.89
CA THR A 60 -5.01 2.36 -7.65
C THR A 60 -5.79 2.05 -8.92
N PRO A 61 -6.02 0.76 -9.27
CA PRO A 61 -6.95 0.35 -10.30
C PRO A 61 -8.35 0.04 -9.76
N SER A 62 -8.59 0.20 -8.46
CA SER A 62 -9.80 -0.26 -7.75
C SER A 62 -10.35 0.80 -6.78
N MET A 63 -10.36 2.07 -7.23
CA MET A 63 -10.85 3.19 -6.45
C MET A 63 -12.26 2.93 -5.92
N GLY A 64 -12.45 3.04 -4.59
CA GLY A 64 -13.73 2.79 -3.92
C GLY A 64 -14.08 1.31 -3.70
N HIS A 65 -13.31 0.36 -4.22
CA HIS A 65 -13.55 -1.07 -4.10
C HIS A 65 -12.56 -1.72 -3.11
N CYS A 66 -13.07 -2.45 -2.13
CA CYS A 66 -12.26 -3.19 -1.15
C CYS A 66 -13.12 -4.23 -0.46
N THR A 67 -12.55 -5.35 -0.07
CA THR A 67 -13.18 -6.43 0.69
C THR A 67 -13.18 -6.19 2.22
N GLN A 68 -12.52 -5.11 2.67
CA GLN A 68 -12.38 -4.77 4.09
C GLN A 68 -12.77 -3.31 4.35
N SER A 69 -13.19 -3.03 5.60
CA SER A 69 -13.49 -1.68 6.12
C SER A 69 -12.63 -1.37 7.36
N CYS A 70 -11.30 -1.46 7.21
CA CYS A 70 -10.35 -1.35 8.32
C CYS A 70 -10.52 -0.05 9.11
N LEU A 71 -10.40 -0.13 10.44
CA LEU A 71 -10.57 1.02 11.32
C LEU A 71 -9.55 2.13 11.04
N PHE A 72 -8.33 1.80 10.63
CA PHE A 72 -7.27 2.75 10.33
C PHE A 72 -7.24 3.20 8.85
N CYS A 73 -8.16 2.73 8.01
CA CYS A 73 -8.14 3.06 6.58
C CYS A 73 -8.46 4.53 6.31
N TRP A 74 -7.64 5.18 5.51
CA TRP A 74 -7.81 6.60 5.16
C TRP A 74 -8.85 6.87 4.06
N ARG A 75 -9.28 5.83 3.32
CA ARG A 75 -10.25 5.99 2.24
C ARG A 75 -11.62 6.42 2.76
N ALA A 76 -12.41 7.04 1.89
CA ALA A 76 -13.82 7.23 2.15
C ALA A 76 -14.55 5.88 2.05
N THR A 77 -15.47 5.65 2.97
CA THR A 77 -16.34 4.46 3.00
C THR A 77 -17.80 4.92 2.92
N PRO A 78 -18.76 4.06 2.56
CA PRO A 78 -20.19 4.39 2.62
C PRO A 78 -20.59 5.02 3.96
N GLU A 79 -20.08 4.48 5.07
CA GLU A 79 -20.30 4.99 6.43
C GLU A 79 -19.84 6.46 6.59
N THR A 80 -18.65 6.80 6.07
CA THR A 80 -18.09 8.16 6.19
C THR A 80 -18.65 9.15 5.20
N LEU A 81 -19.18 8.68 4.08
CA LEU A 81 -19.74 9.54 3.03
C LEU A 81 -21.26 9.70 3.12
N GLY A 82 -21.95 8.74 3.79
CA GLY A 82 -23.40 8.71 3.87
C GLY A 82 -24.10 8.26 2.58
N VAL A 83 -23.34 7.69 1.63
CA VAL A 83 -23.84 7.18 0.35
C VAL A 83 -23.36 5.76 0.15
N GLY A 84 -24.29 4.84 -0.22
CA GLY A 84 -23.98 3.42 -0.43
C GLY A 84 -23.48 3.15 -1.85
N TRP A 85 -22.52 2.23 -1.98
CA TRP A 85 -22.14 1.62 -3.25
C TRP A 85 -21.59 0.21 -3.00
N GLU A 86 -21.59 -0.63 -4.05
CA GLU A 86 -20.96 -1.96 -3.98
C GLU A 86 -19.44 -1.82 -3.97
N GLN A 87 -18.81 -2.45 -3.00
CA GLN A 87 -17.36 -2.34 -2.78
C GLN A 87 -16.61 -3.65 -2.96
N THR A 88 -17.27 -4.78 -2.71
CA THR A 88 -16.61 -6.06 -2.43
C THR A 88 -16.43 -6.95 -3.65
N GLN A 89 -17.19 -6.68 -4.71
CA GLN A 89 -17.16 -7.48 -5.93
C GLN A 89 -16.00 -7.06 -6.85
N PRO A 90 -15.44 -8.00 -7.59
CA PRO A 90 -14.52 -7.69 -8.68
C PRO A 90 -15.13 -6.67 -9.64
N ILE A 91 -14.29 -5.83 -10.23
CA ILE A 91 -14.72 -4.83 -11.21
C ILE A 91 -15.22 -5.54 -12.47
N THR A 92 -16.53 -5.46 -12.70
CA THR A 92 -17.22 -6.21 -13.77
C THR A 92 -16.99 -5.65 -15.17
N SER A 93 -16.58 -4.40 -15.28
CA SER A 93 -16.25 -3.74 -16.55
C SER A 93 -14.87 -3.10 -16.43
N PRO A 94 -13.81 -3.94 -16.37
CA PRO A 94 -12.45 -3.44 -16.17
C PRO A 94 -11.99 -2.70 -17.44
N GLU A 95 -11.44 -1.52 -17.23
CA GLU A 95 -10.77 -0.77 -18.30
C GLU A 95 -9.47 -1.50 -18.70
N ASP A 96 -9.05 -1.25 -19.92
CA ASP A 96 -7.84 -1.85 -20.47
C ASP A 96 -6.59 -1.39 -19.68
N PRO A 97 -5.64 -2.29 -19.31
CA PRO A 97 -4.44 -1.94 -18.58
C PRO A 97 -3.63 -0.82 -19.23
N ASP A 98 -3.50 -0.83 -20.57
CA ASP A 98 -2.76 0.20 -21.28
C ASP A 98 -3.40 1.57 -21.14
N SER A 99 -4.74 1.63 -21.23
CA SER A 99 -5.50 2.87 -21.02
C SER A 99 -5.36 3.38 -19.59
N ILE A 100 -5.36 2.49 -18.59
CA ILE A 100 -5.14 2.85 -17.18
C ILE A 100 -3.73 3.41 -16.98
N ILE A 101 -2.70 2.75 -17.52
CA ILE A 101 -1.31 3.15 -17.35
C ILE A 101 -1.07 4.53 -17.97
N ASP A 102 -1.50 4.72 -19.22
CA ASP A 102 -1.31 5.97 -19.95
C ASP A 102 -2.06 7.12 -19.25
N GLY A 103 -3.31 6.88 -18.84
CA GLY A 103 -4.07 7.85 -18.04
C GLY A 103 -3.45 8.18 -16.70
N CYS A 104 -2.86 7.18 -16.01
CA CYS A 104 -2.15 7.39 -14.74
C CYS A 104 -0.88 8.22 -14.93
N ILE A 105 -0.09 7.97 -15.98
CA ILE A 105 1.12 8.75 -16.30
C ILE A 105 0.73 10.20 -16.63
N GLU A 106 -0.30 10.41 -17.43
CA GLU A 106 -0.76 11.75 -17.78
C GLU A 106 -1.28 12.51 -16.54
N ALA A 107 -2.13 11.88 -15.73
CA ALA A 107 -2.64 12.48 -14.51
C ALA A 107 -1.52 12.79 -13.50
N HIS A 108 -0.53 11.90 -13.39
CA HIS A 108 0.66 12.13 -12.57
C HIS A 108 1.46 13.35 -13.07
N ARG A 109 1.76 13.43 -14.37
CA ARG A 109 2.46 14.59 -14.97
C ARG A 109 1.72 15.90 -14.70
N LYS A 110 0.38 15.88 -14.76
CA LYS A 110 -0.44 17.04 -14.42
C LYS A 110 -0.29 17.45 -12.96
N GLN A 111 -0.25 16.48 -12.02
CA GLN A 111 -0.01 16.76 -10.60
C GLN A 111 1.40 17.32 -10.37
N MET A 112 2.41 16.81 -11.07
CA MET A 112 3.80 17.30 -10.99
C MET A 112 3.97 18.71 -11.54
N SER A 113 3.11 19.18 -12.44
CA SER A 113 3.21 20.54 -13.01
C SER A 113 3.18 21.63 -11.95
N GLY A 114 2.43 21.43 -10.86
CA GLY A 114 2.34 22.37 -9.74
C GLY A 114 3.66 22.61 -8.98
N PHE A 115 4.62 21.69 -9.09
CA PHE A 115 5.93 21.83 -8.45
C PHE A 115 6.93 22.67 -9.28
N GLY A 116 6.70 22.82 -10.60
CA GLY A 116 7.64 23.49 -11.51
C GLY A 116 7.88 24.98 -11.25
N GLY A 117 6.96 25.65 -10.56
CA GLY A 117 7.10 27.06 -10.17
C GLY A 117 7.62 27.26 -8.74
N ASN A 118 7.86 26.20 -7.98
CA ASN A 118 8.32 26.30 -6.59
C ASN A 118 9.85 26.46 -6.54
N PRO A 119 10.38 27.57 -5.98
CA PRO A 119 11.84 27.84 -5.93
C PRO A 119 12.60 26.84 -5.03
N ASN A 120 11.91 26.13 -4.14
CA ASN A 120 12.52 25.14 -3.28
C ASN A 120 12.75 23.78 -3.99
N VAL A 121 12.12 23.57 -5.14
CA VAL A 121 12.22 22.32 -5.89
C VAL A 121 13.40 22.39 -6.87
N ASP A 122 14.24 21.38 -6.84
CA ASP A 122 15.31 21.24 -7.83
C ASP A 122 14.72 20.95 -9.23
N ARG A 123 15.24 21.62 -10.25
CA ARG A 123 14.70 21.56 -11.62
C ARG A 123 14.90 20.20 -12.28
N GLU A 124 16.02 19.54 -12.02
CA GLU A 124 16.29 18.22 -12.60
C GLU A 124 15.45 17.15 -11.90
N MET A 125 15.37 17.17 -10.56
CA MET A 125 14.45 16.30 -9.82
C MET A 125 12.99 16.48 -10.25
N TRP A 126 12.57 17.72 -10.52
CA TRP A 126 11.21 17.97 -11.03
C TRP A 126 10.99 17.37 -12.41
N LYS A 127 11.95 17.47 -13.31
CA LYS A 127 11.88 16.84 -14.65
C LYS A 127 11.77 15.32 -14.51
N GLU A 128 12.63 14.72 -13.67
CA GLU A 128 12.61 13.28 -13.39
C GLU A 128 11.28 12.82 -12.75
N ALA A 129 10.72 13.61 -11.83
CA ALA A 129 9.45 13.30 -11.16
C ALA A 129 8.27 13.26 -12.14
N ARG A 130 8.33 13.97 -13.27
CA ARG A 130 7.30 13.93 -14.31
C ARG A 130 7.29 12.63 -15.10
N ASP A 131 8.43 11.94 -15.13
CA ASP A 131 8.59 10.67 -15.81
C ASP A 131 8.87 9.57 -14.76
N PRO A 132 7.81 9.05 -14.10
CA PRO A 132 7.95 8.07 -13.05
C PRO A 132 8.48 6.75 -13.61
N VAL A 133 9.33 6.09 -12.84
CA VAL A 133 9.91 4.78 -13.18
C VAL A 133 9.62 3.71 -12.11
N HIS A 134 8.84 4.07 -11.11
CA HIS A 134 8.37 3.16 -10.05
C HIS A 134 6.87 3.33 -9.88
N ALA A 135 6.12 2.23 -9.94
CA ALA A 135 4.68 2.23 -9.73
C ALA A 135 4.34 1.55 -8.40
N ALA A 136 3.62 2.25 -7.53
CA ALA A 136 3.09 1.70 -6.29
C ALA A 136 1.57 1.55 -6.40
N ILE A 137 1.10 0.33 -6.64
CA ILE A 137 -0.33 -0.02 -6.67
C ILE A 137 -0.79 -0.21 -5.22
N SER A 138 -1.01 0.92 -4.54
CA SER A 138 -1.18 0.97 -3.08
C SER A 138 -1.95 2.19 -2.58
N LEU A 139 -2.59 2.96 -3.50
CA LEU A 139 -3.18 4.24 -3.12
C LEU A 139 -4.39 4.05 -2.22
N GLU A 140 -5.35 3.24 -2.64
CA GLU A 140 -6.55 2.86 -1.87
C GLU A 140 -7.29 1.71 -2.55
N GLY A 141 -8.31 1.14 -1.87
CA GLY A 141 -9.04 -0.01 -2.37
C GLY A 141 -8.22 -1.30 -2.28
N GLU A 142 -8.77 -2.37 -2.84
CA GLU A 142 -8.07 -3.66 -2.95
C GLU A 142 -7.71 -3.90 -4.43
N PRO A 143 -6.41 -3.83 -4.79
CA PRO A 143 -6.02 -3.86 -6.20
C PRO A 143 -6.36 -5.15 -6.93
N THR A 144 -6.46 -6.26 -6.21
CA THR A 144 -6.80 -7.57 -6.79
C THR A 144 -8.29 -7.71 -7.16
N LEU A 145 -9.13 -6.73 -6.78
CA LEU A 145 -10.49 -6.62 -7.34
C LEU A 145 -10.51 -6.11 -8.79
N TYR A 146 -9.39 -5.62 -9.30
CA TYR A 146 -9.19 -5.40 -10.72
C TYR A 146 -8.69 -6.71 -11.35
N PRO A 147 -9.50 -7.41 -12.17
CA PRO A 147 -9.24 -8.79 -12.60
C PRO A 147 -8.03 -8.94 -13.52
N ARG A 148 -7.54 -7.85 -14.11
CA ARG A 148 -6.38 -7.85 -15.03
C ARG A 148 -5.13 -7.28 -14.35
N ILE A 149 -4.98 -7.49 -13.04
CA ILE A 149 -3.86 -6.92 -12.24
C ILE A 149 -2.49 -7.40 -12.72
N GLY A 150 -2.36 -8.67 -13.14
CA GLY A 150 -1.11 -9.21 -13.69
C GLY A 150 -0.73 -8.53 -15.01
N GLU A 151 -1.70 -8.29 -15.90
CA GLU A 151 -1.48 -7.54 -17.14
C GLU A 151 -1.11 -6.08 -16.88
N LEU A 152 -1.67 -5.47 -15.82
CA LEU A 152 -1.31 -4.11 -15.39
C LEU A 152 0.16 -4.05 -14.94
N VAL A 153 0.64 -5.05 -14.22
CA VAL A 153 2.06 -5.18 -13.83
C VAL A 153 2.94 -5.31 -15.05
N GLU A 154 2.59 -6.21 -15.97
CA GLU A 154 3.30 -6.42 -17.24
C GLU A 154 3.36 -5.12 -18.06
N GLY A 155 2.24 -4.43 -18.18
CA GLY A 155 2.13 -3.17 -18.91
C GLY A 155 3.03 -2.06 -18.34
N TYR A 156 3.19 -1.97 -17.02
CA TYR A 156 4.16 -1.06 -16.41
C TYR A 156 5.60 -1.45 -16.74
N LYS A 157 5.96 -2.74 -16.61
CA LYS A 157 7.30 -3.24 -16.94
C LYS A 157 7.65 -2.99 -18.41
N SER A 158 6.73 -3.26 -19.33
CA SER A 158 6.91 -3.04 -20.77
C SER A 158 7.15 -1.58 -21.13
N ARG A 159 6.64 -0.64 -20.31
CA ARG A 159 6.89 0.81 -20.45
C ARG A 159 8.17 1.30 -19.78
N GLY A 160 9.01 0.37 -19.29
CA GLY A 160 10.31 0.69 -18.70
C GLY A 160 10.23 1.10 -17.22
N PHE A 161 9.11 0.83 -16.53
CA PHE A 161 9.09 0.96 -15.07
C PHE A 161 10.04 -0.05 -14.45
N GLN A 162 10.95 0.43 -13.63
CA GLN A 162 12.02 -0.36 -13.01
C GLN A 162 11.55 -1.14 -11.80
N SER A 163 10.49 -0.69 -11.15
CA SER A 163 9.80 -1.48 -10.14
C SER A 163 8.30 -1.22 -10.12
N VAL A 164 7.56 -2.29 -9.81
CA VAL A 164 6.11 -2.29 -9.62
C VAL A 164 5.81 -2.97 -8.28
N PHE A 165 5.07 -2.29 -7.41
CA PHE A 165 4.68 -2.78 -6.09
C PHE A 165 3.18 -3.05 -6.08
N ILE A 166 2.76 -4.24 -5.65
CA ILE A 166 1.35 -4.52 -5.30
C ILE A 166 1.24 -4.53 -3.77
N VAL A 167 0.24 -3.82 -3.24
CA VAL A 167 -0.13 -3.86 -1.82
C VAL A 167 -1.56 -4.31 -1.71
N THR A 168 -1.76 -5.57 -1.33
CA THR A 168 -3.06 -6.22 -1.19
C THR A 168 -3.38 -6.53 0.26
N ASN A 169 -4.64 -6.71 0.57
CA ASN A 169 -5.10 -7.19 1.87
C ASN A 169 -5.14 -8.73 1.97
N GLY A 170 -4.80 -9.44 0.89
CA GLY A 170 -4.68 -10.88 0.86
C GLY A 170 -5.99 -11.67 0.85
N THR A 171 -7.13 -11.04 0.54
CA THR A 171 -8.44 -11.73 0.59
C THR A 171 -8.86 -12.37 -0.74
N THR A 172 -7.98 -12.39 -1.73
CA THR A 172 -8.21 -12.93 -3.07
C THR A 172 -7.03 -13.83 -3.49
N PRO A 173 -6.77 -14.93 -2.75
CA PRO A 173 -5.67 -15.86 -3.06
C PRO A 173 -5.73 -16.40 -4.48
N GLU A 174 -6.92 -16.63 -5.00
CA GLU A 174 -7.17 -17.10 -6.36
C GLU A 174 -6.59 -16.15 -7.42
N VAL A 175 -6.73 -14.83 -7.24
CA VAL A 175 -6.16 -13.83 -8.17
C VAL A 175 -4.65 -13.78 -8.06
N LEU A 176 -4.11 -13.93 -6.86
CA LEU A 176 -2.66 -13.93 -6.65
C LEU A 176 -1.99 -15.17 -7.21
N SER A 177 -2.64 -16.34 -7.14
CA SER A 177 -2.12 -17.60 -7.70
C SER A 177 -2.09 -17.61 -9.23
N GLU A 178 -2.91 -16.79 -9.89
CA GLU A 178 -3.06 -16.72 -11.34
C GLU A 178 -2.38 -15.46 -11.94
N LEU A 179 -1.52 -14.76 -11.20
CA LEU A 179 -0.84 -13.57 -11.71
C LEU A 179 0.00 -13.90 -12.96
N SER A 180 -0.34 -13.30 -14.10
CA SER A 180 0.43 -13.45 -15.35
C SER A 180 1.83 -12.82 -15.29
N SER A 181 2.04 -11.85 -14.39
CA SER A 181 3.33 -11.21 -14.14
C SER A 181 3.44 -10.83 -12.66
N GLU A 182 4.51 -11.30 -11.99
CA GLU A 182 4.79 -10.93 -10.61
C GLU A 182 5.23 -9.46 -10.50
N PRO A 183 4.86 -8.75 -9.41
CA PRO A 183 5.42 -7.42 -9.13
C PRO A 183 6.91 -7.51 -8.79
N SER A 184 7.59 -6.37 -8.69
CA SER A 184 8.96 -6.32 -8.17
C SER A 184 9.01 -6.60 -6.67
N GLN A 185 7.90 -6.36 -5.97
CA GLN A 185 7.71 -6.69 -4.55
C GLN A 185 6.22 -6.77 -4.25
N LEU A 186 5.81 -7.86 -3.56
CA LEU A 186 4.42 -8.10 -3.15
C LEU A 186 4.26 -7.83 -1.66
N TYR A 187 3.28 -6.99 -1.31
CA TYR A 187 2.92 -6.67 0.06
C TYR A 187 1.58 -7.29 0.43
N ILE A 188 1.56 -8.00 1.55
CA ILE A 188 0.33 -8.43 2.21
C ILE A 188 0.10 -7.57 3.45
N SER A 189 -1.03 -6.88 3.50
CA SER A 189 -1.44 -6.07 4.66
C SER A 189 -1.99 -6.98 5.76
N LEU A 190 -1.10 -7.64 6.51
CA LEU A 190 -1.44 -8.51 7.65
C LEU A 190 -1.52 -7.67 8.92
N CYS A 191 -2.72 -7.19 9.26
CA CYS A 191 -2.91 -6.24 10.36
C CYS A 191 -3.53 -6.89 11.62
N ALA A 192 -3.37 -8.19 11.79
CA ALA A 192 -3.84 -8.93 12.97
C ALA A 192 -3.02 -10.21 13.17
N PRO A 193 -2.80 -10.63 14.43
CA PRO A 193 -2.10 -11.88 14.75
C PRO A 193 -3.02 -13.10 14.76
N ASP A 194 -4.34 -12.89 14.77
CA ASP A 194 -5.37 -13.92 14.86
C ASP A 194 -6.72 -13.42 14.29
N ARG A 195 -7.68 -14.34 14.18
CA ARG A 195 -9.02 -14.07 13.64
C ARG A 195 -9.78 -12.99 14.42
N GLU A 196 -9.79 -13.07 15.74
CA GLU A 196 -10.57 -12.14 16.57
C GLU A 196 -10.13 -10.70 16.35
N ILE A 197 -8.82 -10.48 16.37
CA ILE A 197 -8.23 -9.17 16.13
C ILE A 197 -8.42 -8.73 14.67
N TYR A 198 -8.35 -9.67 13.72
CA TYR A 198 -8.61 -9.39 12.30
C TYR A 198 -10.03 -8.88 12.07
N GLU A 199 -11.03 -9.58 12.58
CA GLU A 199 -12.44 -9.20 12.43
C GLU A 199 -12.71 -7.81 13.05
N ARG A 200 -12.15 -7.54 14.22
CA ARG A 200 -12.30 -6.26 14.91
C ARG A 200 -11.57 -5.11 14.22
N THR A 201 -10.38 -5.37 13.69
CA THR A 201 -9.47 -4.34 13.14
C THR A 201 -9.70 -4.08 11.66
N CYS A 202 -9.74 -5.15 10.85
CA CYS A 202 -9.86 -5.10 9.39
C CYS A 202 -11.32 -5.05 8.94
N ARG A 203 -12.26 -5.52 9.78
CA ARG A 203 -13.70 -5.48 9.51
C ARG A 203 -14.04 -6.02 8.12
N PRO A 204 -13.77 -7.32 7.86
CA PRO A 204 -14.01 -7.91 6.55
C PRO A 204 -15.48 -7.83 6.17
N MET A 205 -15.74 -7.60 4.89
CA MET A 205 -17.08 -7.46 4.31
C MET A 205 -17.45 -8.66 3.41
N ILE A 206 -16.58 -9.67 3.35
CA ILE A 206 -16.78 -10.92 2.61
C ILE A 206 -16.68 -12.12 3.56
N PRO A 207 -17.32 -13.25 3.25
CA PRO A 207 -17.21 -14.48 4.06
C PRO A 207 -15.80 -15.06 3.97
N ASN A 208 -15.40 -15.78 5.02
CA ASN A 208 -14.13 -16.54 5.09
C ASN A 208 -12.88 -15.70 4.78
N ALA A 209 -12.92 -14.39 5.09
CA ALA A 209 -11.83 -13.49 4.75
C ALA A 209 -10.53 -13.83 5.49
N TRP A 210 -10.60 -14.31 6.74
CA TRP A 210 -9.42 -14.74 7.48
C TRP A 210 -8.77 -15.97 6.87
N GLU A 211 -9.57 -16.97 6.49
CA GLU A 211 -9.12 -18.19 5.81
C GLU A 211 -8.42 -17.83 4.49
N LYS A 212 -9.01 -16.93 3.71
CA LYS A 212 -8.41 -16.43 2.45
C LYS A 212 -7.07 -15.73 2.69
N VAL A 213 -6.94 -14.96 3.77
CA VAL A 213 -5.65 -14.36 4.14
C VAL A 213 -4.64 -15.45 4.48
N LEU A 214 -5.00 -16.48 5.25
CA LEU A 214 -4.10 -17.60 5.56
C LEU A 214 -3.67 -18.34 4.30
N GLU A 215 -4.58 -18.62 3.37
CA GLU A 215 -4.28 -19.20 2.05
C GLU A 215 -3.31 -18.32 1.25
N THR A 216 -3.51 -17.00 1.28
CA THR A 216 -2.55 -16.06 0.67
C THR A 216 -1.16 -16.15 1.31
N LEU A 217 -1.08 -16.29 2.64
CA LEU A 217 0.21 -16.45 3.32
C LEU A 217 0.94 -17.72 2.88
N GLU A 218 0.22 -18.83 2.67
CA GLU A 218 0.79 -20.08 2.14
C GLU A 218 1.33 -19.89 0.71
N LEU A 219 0.61 -19.14 -0.13
CA LEU A 219 1.02 -18.83 -1.50
C LEU A 219 2.33 -18.03 -1.59
N LEU A 220 2.72 -17.29 -0.55
CA LEU A 220 3.93 -16.47 -0.61
C LEU A 220 5.20 -17.28 -0.89
N ASN A 221 5.21 -18.56 -0.55
CA ASN A 221 6.31 -19.48 -0.86
C ASN A 221 6.50 -19.75 -2.37
N SER A 222 5.50 -19.50 -3.19
CA SER A 222 5.55 -19.71 -4.65
C SER A 222 6.05 -18.49 -5.42
N PHE A 223 6.11 -17.31 -4.78
CA PHE A 223 6.58 -16.09 -5.43
C PHE A 223 8.10 -16.03 -5.51
N SER A 224 8.60 -15.60 -6.66
CA SER A 224 10.04 -15.34 -6.87
C SER A 224 10.45 -13.93 -6.44
N CYS A 225 9.52 -12.98 -6.44
CA CYS A 225 9.76 -11.62 -5.96
C CYS A 225 9.81 -11.55 -4.44
N PRO A 226 10.55 -10.59 -3.85
CA PRO A 226 10.50 -10.35 -2.41
C PRO A 226 9.08 -10.07 -1.93
N THR A 227 8.69 -10.72 -0.82
CA THR A 227 7.37 -10.59 -0.20
C THR A 227 7.45 -9.86 1.13
N VAL A 228 6.43 -9.09 1.48
CA VAL A 228 6.41 -8.25 2.68
C VAL A 228 5.10 -8.44 3.45
N LEU A 229 5.18 -8.77 4.72
CA LEU A 229 4.05 -8.65 5.64
C LEU A 229 4.05 -7.23 6.24
N ARG A 230 3.08 -6.42 5.84
CA ARG A 230 2.89 -5.08 6.37
C ARG A 230 1.91 -5.11 7.54
N HIS A 231 2.39 -4.78 8.73
CA HIS A 231 1.55 -4.59 9.90
C HIS A 231 1.26 -3.10 10.11
N THR A 232 0.02 -2.68 9.84
CA THR A 232 -0.43 -1.33 10.17
C THR A 232 -0.99 -1.34 11.59
N LEU A 233 -0.27 -0.75 12.53
CA LEU A 233 -0.46 -0.94 13.97
C LEU A 233 -1.11 0.26 14.65
N VAL A 234 -2.07 -0.04 15.53
CA VAL A 234 -2.72 0.89 16.46
C VAL A 234 -2.59 0.27 17.86
N PRO A 235 -1.96 0.95 18.86
CA PRO A 235 -1.55 0.36 20.14
C PRO A 235 -2.63 -0.44 20.86
N LYS A 236 -3.83 0.10 21.02
CA LYS A 236 -4.93 -0.55 21.76
C LYS A 236 -5.79 -1.50 20.92
N LEU A 237 -5.46 -1.68 19.65
CA LEU A 237 -6.31 -2.42 18.72
C LEU A 237 -5.66 -3.72 18.25
N ASN A 238 -4.47 -3.66 17.69
CA ASN A 238 -3.78 -4.79 17.08
C ASN A 238 -2.27 -4.85 17.35
N MET A 239 -1.72 -3.96 18.19
CA MET A 239 -0.31 -3.96 18.58
C MET A 239 -0.13 -4.75 19.90
N HIS A 240 -0.41 -6.04 19.83
CA HIS A 240 -0.25 -7.02 20.90
C HIS A 240 -0.15 -8.42 20.29
N ASN A 241 0.20 -9.44 21.10
CA ASN A 241 0.39 -10.82 20.65
C ASN A 241 1.46 -10.91 19.53
N ALA A 242 2.66 -10.40 19.80
CA ALA A 242 3.81 -10.44 18.87
C ALA A 242 4.14 -11.87 18.42
N GLU A 243 3.93 -12.89 19.31
CA GLU A 243 4.10 -14.31 18.99
C GLU A 243 3.17 -14.76 17.86
N GLY A 244 1.91 -14.29 17.83
CA GLY A 244 0.96 -14.59 16.77
C GLY A 244 1.42 -14.04 15.42
N TYR A 245 1.91 -12.79 15.38
CA TYR A 245 2.50 -12.21 14.18
C TYR A 245 3.76 -12.97 13.74
N GLY A 246 4.64 -13.34 14.68
CA GLY A 246 5.84 -14.13 14.41
C GLY A 246 5.49 -15.49 13.79
N LYS A 247 4.53 -16.22 14.34
CA LYS A 247 4.07 -17.52 13.80
C LYS A 247 3.52 -17.40 12.36
N LEU A 248 2.73 -16.36 12.08
CA LEU A 248 2.22 -16.12 10.73
C LEU A 248 3.34 -15.75 9.75
N ALA A 249 4.35 -15.00 10.19
CA ALA A 249 5.53 -14.69 9.40
C ALA A 249 6.36 -15.94 9.09
N GLU A 250 6.59 -16.82 10.07
CA GLU A 250 7.25 -18.12 9.87
C GLU A 250 6.50 -18.99 8.87
N HIS A 251 5.19 -19.09 9.02
CA HIS A 251 4.33 -19.88 8.15
C HIS A 251 4.38 -19.40 6.69
N SER A 252 4.33 -18.08 6.50
CA SER A 252 4.35 -17.48 5.16
C SER A 252 5.71 -17.47 4.49
N ASN A 253 6.78 -17.65 5.26
CA ASN A 253 8.16 -17.50 4.79
C ASN A 253 8.43 -16.17 4.05
N ALA A 254 7.73 -15.10 4.43
CA ALA A 254 7.88 -13.79 3.81
C ALA A 254 9.32 -13.28 3.92
N THR A 255 9.78 -12.54 2.90
CA THR A 255 11.14 -11.97 2.89
C THR A 255 11.30 -10.92 3.99
N TYR A 256 10.25 -10.11 4.21
CA TYR A 256 10.27 -8.99 5.16
C TYR A 256 9.01 -8.93 6.00
N ILE A 257 9.19 -8.37 7.20
CA ILE A 257 8.09 -7.88 8.05
C ILE A 257 8.29 -6.38 8.24
N GLU A 258 7.23 -5.58 8.05
CA GLU A 258 7.24 -4.13 8.20
C GLU A 258 6.18 -3.68 9.23
N PRO A 259 6.46 -3.73 10.56
CA PRO A 259 5.65 -3.07 11.57
C PRO A 259 5.69 -1.55 11.36
N LYS A 260 4.51 -0.94 11.23
CA LYS A 260 4.36 0.48 10.90
C LYS A 260 3.18 1.09 11.65
N ALA A 261 3.35 2.29 12.20
CA ALA A 261 2.25 3.01 12.83
C ALA A 261 1.14 3.36 11.82
N ALA A 262 -0.11 3.13 12.21
CA ALA A 262 -1.26 3.68 11.52
C ALA A 262 -1.29 5.21 11.64
N MET A 263 -1.80 5.88 10.60
CA MET A 263 -1.91 7.34 10.55
C MET A 263 -3.37 7.77 10.62
N SER A 264 -3.72 8.62 11.59
CA SER A 264 -5.06 9.23 11.71
C SER A 264 -5.22 10.35 10.66
N VAL A 265 -5.44 9.95 9.39
CA VAL A 265 -5.59 10.85 8.25
C VAL A 265 -6.81 10.45 7.39
N GLY A 266 -7.33 11.39 6.61
CA GLY A 266 -8.47 11.11 5.73
C GLY A 266 -9.68 10.57 6.51
N GLY A 267 -10.30 9.51 5.99
CA GLY A 267 -11.43 8.81 6.61
C GLY A 267 -11.12 8.14 7.94
N ALA A 268 -9.85 7.82 8.23
CA ALA A 268 -9.45 7.24 9.51
C ALA A 268 -9.75 8.15 10.70
N ARG A 269 -9.72 9.47 10.52
CA ARG A 269 -10.02 10.47 11.58
C ARG A 269 -11.40 10.32 12.21
N ALA A 270 -12.34 9.73 11.50
CA ALA A 270 -13.68 9.45 12.03
C ALA A 270 -13.71 8.23 12.96
N ARG A 271 -12.67 7.38 12.95
CA ARG A 271 -12.64 6.08 13.61
C ARG A 271 -11.56 5.95 14.68
N PHE A 272 -10.43 6.64 14.56
CA PHE A 272 -9.43 6.74 15.63
C PHE A 272 -8.72 8.10 15.59
N SER A 273 -8.33 8.56 16.77
CA SER A 273 -7.74 9.88 16.95
C SER A 273 -6.22 9.88 16.76
N TYR A 274 -5.65 11.07 16.56
CA TYR A 274 -4.19 11.24 16.54
C TYR A 274 -3.51 10.75 17.84
N LYS A 275 -4.19 10.85 18.99
CA LYS A 275 -3.65 10.40 20.29
C LYS A 275 -3.54 8.88 20.44
N GLU A 276 -4.19 8.14 19.55
CA GLU A 276 -4.19 6.69 19.53
C GLU A 276 -3.16 6.12 18.53
N MET A 277 -2.42 6.99 17.83
CA MET A 277 -1.32 6.57 16.95
C MET A 277 -0.14 6.07 17.79
N ALA A 278 0.55 5.04 17.29
CA ALA A 278 1.80 4.60 17.90
C ALA A 278 2.93 5.61 17.66
N TRP A 279 3.75 5.81 18.67
CA TRP A 279 5.01 6.51 18.54
C TRP A 279 6.10 5.58 18.00
N PHE A 280 7.15 6.14 17.44
CA PHE A 280 8.21 5.33 16.82
C PHE A 280 8.83 4.32 17.80
N HIS A 281 9.14 4.73 19.04
CA HIS A 281 9.68 3.84 20.05
C HIS A 281 8.74 2.67 20.43
N GLU A 282 7.41 2.86 20.34
CA GLU A 282 6.45 1.78 20.55
C GLU A 282 6.49 0.77 19.39
N ILE A 283 6.65 1.26 18.15
CA ILE A 283 6.85 0.40 16.96
C ILE A 283 8.17 -0.38 17.06
N GLN A 284 9.25 0.28 17.52
CA GLN A 284 10.55 -0.39 17.76
C GLN A 284 10.42 -1.49 18.83
N GLY A 285 9.76 -1.20 19.95
CA GLY A 285 9.51 -2.19 21.00
C GLY A 285 8.74 -3.40 20.51
N PHE A 286 7.63 -3.16 19.80
CA PHE A 286 6.82 -4.26 19.26
C PHE A 286 7.55 -5.04 18.15
N ALA A 287 8.35 -4.38 17.31
CA ALA A 287 9.21 -5.05 16.35
C ALA A 287 10.24 -5.96 17.02
N ALA A 288 10.83 -5.53 18.15
CA ALA A 288 11.74 -6.36 18.94
C ALA A 288 11.02 -7.60 19.51
N GLU A 289 9.79 -7.45 20.03
CA GLU A 289 8.98 -8.57 20.50
C GLU A 289 8.67 -9.59 19.37
N ILE A 290 8.40 -9.12 18.14
CA ILE A 290 8.22 -10.01 16.97
C ILE A 290 9.53 -10.73 16.65
N ALA A 291 10.68 -10.03 16.70
CA ALA A 291 11.97 -10.63 16.47
C ALA A 291 12.31 -11.71 17.51
N GLU A 292 12.02 -11.48 18.79
CA GLU A 292 12.20 -12.48 19.86
C GLU A 292 11.29 -13.72 19.66
N ALA A 293 10.12 -13.55 19.04
CA ALA A 293 9.14 -14.60 18.81
C ALA A 293 9.28 -15.32 17.46
N SER A 294 10.30 -14.99 16.65
CA SER A 294 10.49 -15.52 15.31
C SER A 294 11.95 -15.65 14.91
N SER A 295 12.22 -16.20 13.73
CA SER A 295 13.57 -16.25 13.13
C SER A 295 13.99 -14.95 12.42
N TYR A 296 13.16 -13.92 12.49
CA TYR A 296 13.46 -12.62 11.87
C TYR A 296 14.22 -11.72 12.84
N SER A 297 15.10 -10.88 12.29
CA SER A 297 15.83 -9.87 13.04
C SER A 297 15.54 -8.48 12.50
N VAL A 298 15.61 -7.47 13.36
CA VAL A 298 15.55 -6.06 12.92
C VAL A 298 16.80 -5.75 12.10
N ILE A 299 16.63 -5.35 10.85
CA ILE A 299 17.75 -5.07 9.92
C ILE A 299 17.83 -3.61 9.48
N ASP A 300 16.76 -2.85 9.59
CA ASP A 300 16.75 -1.40 9.32
C ASP A 300 15.50 -0.74 9.92
N GLU A 301 15.50 0.59 10.00
CA GLU A 301 14.40 1.38 10.53
C GLU A 301 14.32 2.76 9.88
N HIS A 302 13.13 3.37 9.89
CA HIS A 302 12.94 4.71 9.37
C HIS A 302 11.94 5.48 10.26
N GLU A 303 12.48 6.21 11.22
CA GLU A 303 11.72 6.97 12.21
C GLU A 303 10.71 7.94 11.58
N PRO A 304 11.07 8.77 10.56
CA PRO A 304 10.12 9.70 9.96
C PRO A 304 8.89 9.02 9.35
N SER A 305 8.97 7.73 9.00
CA SER A 305 7.84 6.93 8.49
C SER A 305 7.20 6.06 9.58
N ASN A 306 7.68 6.09 10.82
CA ASN A 306 7.26 5.22 11.92
C ASN A 306 7.22 3.75 11.50
N ILE A 307 8.32 3.23 10.99
CA ILE A 307 8.44 1.87 10.45
C ILE A 307 9.76 1.23 10.81
N VAL A 308 9.71 -0.06 11.10
CA VAL A 308 10.87 -0.93 11.30
C VAL A 308 10.83 -2.03 10.24
N LEU A 309 11.99 -2.51 9.81
CA LEU A 309 12.15 -3.61 8.86
C LEU A 309 12.79 -4.81 9.54
N LEU A 310 12.11 -5.95 9.49
CA LEU A 310 12.67 -7.22 9.93
C LEU A 310 12.84 -8.16 8.74
N SER A 311 13.88 -9.00 8.81
CA SER A 311 14.16 -10.04 7.81
C SER A 311 15.05 -11.13 8.42
N ARG A 312 15.17 -12.25 7.69
CA ARG A 312 16.23 -13.26 7.89
C ARG A 312 17.50 -12.94 7.10
N LEU A 313 17.44 -11.89 6.25
CA LEU A 313 18.60 -11.39 5.51
C LEU A 313 19.38 -10.39 6.37
N ASP A 314 20.69 -10.29 6.15
CA ASP A 314 21.54 -9.31 6.85
C ASP A 314 21.25 -7.87 6.43
N LYS A 315 20.73 -7.66 5.23
CA LYS A 315 20.40 -6.34 4.65
C LYS A 315 19.29 -6.42 3.62
N PRO A 316 18.55 -5.32 3.39
CA PRO A 316 17.49 -5.30 2.38
C PRO A 316 18.01 -5.48 0.94
N ILE A 317 17.23 -6.20 0.12
CA ILE A 317 17.48 -6.31 -1.32
C ILE A 317 17.17 -4.96 -1.96
N LYS A 318 18.13 -4.39 -2.67
CA LYS A 318 17.90 -3.17 -3.44
C LYS A 318 17.15 -3.50 -4.72
N LEU A 319 16.12 -2.71 -5.00
CA LEU A 319 15.27 -2.84 -6.19
C LEU A 319 15.61 -1.78 -7.25
N TYR A 320 16.55 -0.88 -6.89
CA TYR A 320 17.04 0.18 -7.75
C TYR A 320 18.49 0.54 -7.36
#